data_732b2d74946bd410236e90628aedcfae
#
_entry.id   732b2d74946bd410236e90628aedcfae
#
_cell.length_a   1.000
_cell.length_b   1.000
_cell.length_c   1.000
_cell.angle_alpha   90.00
_cell.angle_beta   90.00
_cell.angle_gamma   90.00
#
_symmetry.space_group_name_H-M   'P 1'
#
loop_
_entity.id
_entity.type
_entity.pdbx_description
1 polymer ?
#
loop_
_entity_poly.entity_id
_entity_poly.type
_entity_poly.pdbx_seq_one_letter_code
_entity_poly.pdbx_strand_id
1 'polypeptide(L)'
;TYLLGKELLGSQCTYDDKISVENILTAREEAISYASYRLIQHRFKLSPDKDDTFEIADALMQNLGYDIANESMDFSQGSAAALGNYIADCYIQYGFKDGSKEDILYSNIAYQPVNEPLQPELSGNPNISDMNRWQSLNLGTYIDQSGNEVDGAIEFLGPEWGQVAPFSLSEDDLTIH
;
A
#
# COMPACT_ATOMS: atom_id res chain seq x y z
N THR A 1 22.16 8.92 -6.76
CA THR A 1 21.57 9.58 -5.66
C THR A 1 20.32 10.25 -6.03
N TYR A 2 19.10 9.82 -5.74
CA TYR A 2 18.62 10.71 -6.45
C TYR A 2 17.21 10.94 -6.62
N LEU A 3 16.75 11.99 -6.73
CA LEU A 3 15.73 12.58 -7.63
C LEU A 3 14.47 11.76 -7.92
N LEU A 4 14.43 10.49 -7.62
CA LEU A 4 13.22 9.70 -7.68
C LEU A 4 12.16 10.17 -6.67
N GLY A 5 12.57 10.75 -5.55
CA GLY A 5 11.61 11.14 -4.53
C GLY A 5 10.84 12.41 -4.85
N LYS A 6 11.48 13.42 -5.43
CA LYS A 6 10.87 14.75 -5.53
C LYS A 6 9.86 14.85 -6.67
N GLU A 7 10.11 14.19 -7.79
CA GLU A 7 9.22 14.23 -8.96
C GLU A 7 8.09 13.18 -8.90
N LEU A 8 8.36 12.02 -8.29
CA LEU A 8 7.38 10.94 -8.21
C LEU A 8 6.46 11.03 -6.99
N LEU A 9 6.91 11.63 -5.87
CA LEU A 9 6.14 11.74 -4.64
C LEU A 9 5.59 13.15 -4.40
N GLY A 10 5.78 14.06 -5.35
CA GLY A 10 5.39 15.45 -5.17
C GLY A 10 6.13 16.08 -3.98
N SER A 11 5.46 16.98 -3.26
CA SER A 11 6.04 17.69 -2.10
C SER A 11 6.15 16.85 -0.82
N GLN A 12 5.81 15.56 -0.86
CA GLN A 12 5.75 14.73 0.34
C GLN A 12 7.15 14.27 0.81
N CYS A 13 8.09 14.11 -0.12
CA CYS A 13 9.44 13.71 0.20
C CYS A 13 10.41 14.78 -0.31
N THR A 14 10.78 15.72 0.55
CA THR A 14 11.78 16.74 0.22
C THR A 14 13.17 16.21 0.54
N TYR A 15 13.86 15.76 -0.48
CA TYR A 15 15.25 15.36 -0.40
C TYR A 15 16.08 16.26 -1.32
N ASP A 16 16.57 17.36 -0.77
CA ASP A 16 17.41 18.33 -1.50
C ASP A 16 18.90 18.19 -1.14
N ASP A 17 19.23 17.47 -0.08
CA ASP A 17 20.59 17.34 0.41
C ASP A 17 21.38 16.28 -0.35
N LYS A 18 22.60 16.61 -0.69
CA LYS A 18 23.55 15.66 -1.28
C LYS A 18 24.31 14.97 -0.17
N ILE A 19 24.17 13.66 -0.07
CA ILE A 19 25.00 12.86 0.80
C ILE A 19 26.35 12.66 0.10
N SER A 20 27.43 13.01 0.80
CA SER A 20 28.78 12.66 0.39
C SER A 20 29.10 11.28 0.93
N VAL A 21 29.23 10.30 0.05
CA VAL A 21 29.60 8.94 0.39
C VAL A 21 30.82 8.51 -0.42
N GLU A 22 31.68 7.74 0.20
CA GLU A 22 32.92 7.26 -0.42
C GLU A 22 32.60 6.29 -1.58
N ASN A 23 31.59 5.44 -1.41
CA ASN A 23 31.12 4.53 -2.45
C ASN A 23 29.61 4.69 -2.68
N ILE A 24 29.27 5.36 -3.77
CA ILE A 24 27.87 5.64 -4.12
C ILE A 24 27.08 4.36 -4.41
N LEU A 25 27.68 3.36 -5.04
CA LEU A 25 26.97 2.11 -5.38
C LEU A 25 26.58 1.34 -4.13
N THR A 26 27.53 1.14 -3.22
CA THR A 26 27.26 0.45 -1.95
C THR A 26 26.24 1.21 -1.10
N ALA A 27 26.35 2.55 -1.04
CA ALA A 27 25.39 3.36 -0.30
C ALA A 27 23.97 3.28 -0.90
N ARG A 28 23.85 3.17 -2.23
CA ARG A 28 22.53 2.98 -2.89
C ARG A 28 21.94 1.62 -2.59
N GLU A 29 22.74 0.57 -2.64
CA GLU A 29 22.30 -0.81 -2.30
C GLU A 29 21.83 -0.87 -0.86
N GLU A 30 22.57 -0.29 0.07
CA GLU A 30 22.19 -0.21 1.47
C GLU A 30 20.88 0.58 1.66
N ALA A 31 20.77 1.79 1.09
CA ALA A 31 19.56 2.61 1.21
C ALA A 31 18.32 1.90 0.61
N ILE A 32 18.46 1.25 -0.55
CA ILE A 32 17.37 0.48 -1.16
C ILE A 32 16.96 -0.70 -0.26
N SER A 33 17.93 -1.39 0.33
CA SER A 33 17.67 -2.54 1.21
C SER A 33 16.87 -2.10 2.45
N TYR A 34 17.30 -1.04 3.13
CA TYR A 34 16.56 -0.52 4.29
C TYR A 34 15.17 -0.01 3.90
N ALA A 35 15.05 0.74 2.80
CA ALA A 35 13.75 1.23 2.34
C ALA A 35 12.79 0.08 2.03
N SER A 36 13.24 -0.93 1.30
CA SER A 36 12.44 -2.12 0.96
C SER A 36 12.05 -2.90 2.21
N TYR A 37 12.99 -3.10 3.12
CA TYR A 37 12.75 -3.83 4.38
C TYR A 37 11.64 -3.15 5.22
N ARG A 38 11.71 -1.83 5.43
CA ARG A 38 10.69 -1.09 6.19
C ARG A 38 9.32 -1.12 5.48
N LEU A 39 9.30 -1.00 4.16
CA LEU A 39 8.06 -1.08 3.39
C LEU A 39 7.43 -2.48 3.46
N ILE A 40 8.25 -3.55 3.42
CA ILE A 40 7.76 -4.92 3.59
C ILE A 40 7.14 -5.09 4.98
N GLN A 41 7.83 -4.67 6.04
CA GLN A 41 7.30 -4.73 7.40
C GLN A 41 5.98 -3.95 7.55
N HIS A 42 5.92 -2.74 6.98
CA HIS A 42 4.70 -1.94 7.03
C HIS A 42 3.55 -2.61 6.26
N ARG A 43 3.83 -3.05 5.03
CA ARG A 43 2.79 -3.54 4.12
C ARG A 43 2.21 -4.87 4.54
N PHE A 44 3.03 -5.76 5.09
CA PHE A 44 2.62 -7.12 5.46
C PHE A 44 2.28 -7.29 6.94
N LYS A 45 2.28 -6.21 7.75
CA LYS A 45 2.00 -6.28 9.20
C LYS A 45 0.66 -6.92 9.59
N LEU A 46 -0.30 -6.92 8.67
CA LEU A 46 -1.63 -7.51 8.85
C LEU A 46 -1.86 -8.76 8.00
N SER A 47 -0.84 -9.22 7.27
CA SER A 47 -0.92 -10.46 6.49
C SER A 47 -1.04 -11.67 7.41
N PRO A 48 -1.83 -12.70 7.05
CA PRO A 48 -1.86 -13.97 7.79
C PRO A 48 -0.48 -14.59 7.98
N ASP A 49 0.37 -14.55 6.95
CA ASP A 49 1.72 -15.14 6.96
C ASP A 49 2.82 -14.11 7.21
N LYS A 50 2.52 -13.07 8.00
CA LYS A 50 3.46 -11.98 8.27
C LYS A 50 4.77 -12.46 8.89
N ASP A 51 4.68 -13.45 9.79
CA ASP A 51 5.85 -13.91 10.56
C ASP A 51 6.87 -14.59 9.64
N ASP A 52 6.43 -15.43 8.70
CA ASP A 52 7.28 -16.03 7.67
C ASP A 52 7.88 -14.96 6.74
N THR A 53 7.08 -13.98 6.33
CA THR A 53 7.54 -12.86 5.50
C THR A 53 8.62 -12.04 6.20
N PHE A 54 8.44 -11.76 7.49
CA PHE A 54 9.39 -10.99 8.28
C PHE A 54 10.66 -11.78 8.55
N GLU A 55 10.56 -13.09 8.86
CA GLU A 55 11.74 -13.96 9.03
C GLU A 55 12.61 -13.97 7.75
N ILE A 56 12.00 -14.09 6.57
CA ILE A 56 12.72 -14.06 5.30
C ILE A 56 13.40 -12.69 5.09
N ALA A 57 12.69 -11.59 5.37
CA ALA A 57 13.23 -10.26 5.22
C ALA A 57 14.38 -9.98 6.20
N ASP A 58 14.24 -10.42 7.45
CA ASP A 58 15.27 -10.32 8.49
C ASP A 58 16.53 -11.11 8.10
N ALA A 59 16.33 -12.34 7.64
CA ALA A 59 17.45 -13.19 7.18
C ALA A 59 18.18 -12.57 6.00
N LEU A 60 17.48 -11.93 5.06
CA LEU A 60 18.10 -11.23 3.95
C LEU A 60 18.97 -10.06 4.43
N MET A 61 18.43 -9.20 5.32
CA MET A 61 19.17 -8.05 5.87
C MET A 61 20.43 -8.52 6.63
N GLN A 62 20.31 -9.58 7.44
CA GLN A 62 21.44 -10.16 8.15
C GLN A 62 22.50 -10.73 7.19
N ASN A 63 22.10 -11.43 6.13
CA ASN A 63 23.00 -11.96 5.11
C ASN A 63 23.76 -10.84 4.36
N LEU A 64 23.14 -9.68 4.20
CA LEU A 64 23.75 -8.47 3.64
C LEU A 64 24.63 -7.74 4.64
N GLY A 65 24.64 -8.14 5.91
CA GLY A 65 25.41 -7.50 6.98
C GLY A 65 24.78 -6.22 7.53
N TYR A 66 23.49 -6.01 7.32
CA TYR A 66 22.77 -4.81 7.77
C TYR A 66 22.09 -5.03 9.12
N ASP A 67 22.18 -4.02 9.97
CA ASP A 67 21.57 -4.04 11.30
C ASP A 67 20.08 -3.65 11.21
N ILE A 68 19.20 -4.62 11.37
CA ILE A 68 17.74 -4.43 11.35
C ILE A 68 17.22 -3.53 12.47
N ALA A 69 17.98 -3.39 13.57
CA ALA A 69 17.64 -2.49 14.68
C ALA A 69 17.95 -1.01 14.38
N ASN A 70 18.64 -0.72 13.29
CA ASN A 70 18.92 0.67 12.90
C ASN A 70 17.67 1.32 12.29
N GLU A 71 16.91 2.07 13.08
CA GLU A 71 15.71 2.80 12.69
C GLU A 71 15.93 4.30 12.50
N SER A 72 17.16 4.77 12.62
CA SER A 72 17.46 6.19 12.44
C SER A 72 17.02 6.68 11.06
N MET A 73 16.42 7.87 11.00
CA MET A 73 16.10 8.60 9.77
C MET A 73 16.98 9.83 9.59
N ASP A 74 17.95 10.04 10.48
CA ASP A 74 18.93 11.13 10.36
C ASP A 74 20.08 10.74 9.43
N PHE A 75 19.96 11.12 8.17
CA PHE A 75 20.97 10.89 7.13
C PHE A 75 21.92 12.07 6.95
N SER A 76 21.85 13.10 7.79
CA SER A 76 22.68 14.33 7.69
C SER A 76 24.19 14.05 7.69
N GLN A 77 24.60 12.94 8.33
CA GLN A 77 25.99 12.50 8.42
C GLN A 77 26.36 11.45 7.34
N GLY A 78 25.57 11.30 6.30
CA GLY A 78 25.85 10.40 5.19
C GLY A 78 25.45 8.94 5.42
N SER A 79 24.60 8.65 6.39
CA SER A 79 24.09 7.29 6.64
C SER A 79 23.12 6.84 5.53
N ALA A 80 23.52 5.84 4.76
CA ALA A 80 22.70 5.26 3.71
C ALA A 80 21.49 4.49 4.31
N ALA A 81 21.70 3.79 5.43
CA ALA A 81 20.62 3.13 6.17
C ALA A 81 19.54 4.13 6.60
N ALA A 82 19.95 5.25 7.21
CA ALA A 82 19.02 6.29 7.65
C ALA A 82 18.28 6.93 6.47
N LEU A 83 18.93 7.12 5.33
CA LEU A 83 18.28 7.57 4.10
C LEU A 83 17.23 6.56 3.63
N GLY A 84 17.53 5.26 3.67
CA GLY A 84 16.59 4.20 3.33
C GLY A 84 15.36 4.22 4.23
N ASN A 85 15.55 4.31 5.55
CA ASN A 85 14.47 4.43 6.51
C ASN A 85 13.61 5.68 6.27
N TYR A 86 14.23 6.83 5.99
CA TYR A 86 13.53 8.08 5.67
C TYR A 86 12.69 7.95 4.39
N ILE A 87 13.26 7.36 3.33
CA ILE A 87 12.52 7.12 2.08
C ILE A 87 11.31 6.23 2.33
N ALA A 88 11.46 5.15 3.10
CA ALA A 88 10.33 4.29 3.45
C ALA A 88 9.23 5.05 4.19
N ASP A 89 9.59 5.87 5.18
CA ASP A 89 8.61 6.69 5.90
C ASP A 89 7.88 7.66 4.96
N CYS A 90 8.57 8.30 4.02
CA CYS A 90 7.93 9.15 3.02
C CYS A 90 6.85 8.41 2.22
N TYR A 91 7.13 7.18 1.78
CA TYR A 91 6.15 6.36 1.05
C TYR A 91 4.98 5.92 1.93
N ILE A 92 5.23 5.56 3.18
CA ILE A 92 4.21 5.20 4.15
C ILE A 92 3.29 6.39 4.41
N GLN A 93 3.86 7.58 4.66
CA GLN A 93 3.08 8.80 4.89
C GLN A 93 2.29 9.24 3.65
N TYR A 94 2.82 8.98 2.46
CA TYR A 94 2.08 9.19 1.22
C TYR A 94 0.89 8.24 1.12
N GLY A 95 1.07 6.93 1.36
CA GLY A 95 0.02 5.93 1.33
C GLY A 95 -1.14 6.23 2.28
N PHE A 96 -0.87 6.81 3.45
CA PHE A 96 -1.93 7.26 4.36
C PHE A 96 -2.78 8.42 3.82
N LYS A 97 -2.36 9.09 2.75
CA LYS A 97 -3.01 10.28 2.20
C LYS A 97 -3.39 10.15 0.73
N ASP A 98 -3.08 9.05 0.10
CA ASP A 98 -3.29 8.84 -1.34
C ASP A 98 -4.75 8.59 -1.72
N GLY A 99 -5.65 8.45 -0.75
CA GLY A 99 -7.07 8.16 -0.96
C GLY A 99 -7.43 6.68 -0.84
N SER A 100 -6.45 5.78 -0.67
CA SER A 100 -6.69 4.33 -0.49
C SER A 100 -7.36 3.97 0.84
N LYS A 101 -7.40 4.91 1.79
CA LYS A 101 -7.91 4.68 3.14
C LYS A 101 -7.06 3.70 3.98
N GLU A 102 -5.76 3.67 3.73
CA GLU A 102 -4.84 2.84 4.51
C GLU A 102 -4.84 3.20 6.00
N ASP A 103 -5.02 4.47 6.34
CA ASP A 103 -5.12 5.00 7.71
C ASP A 103 -6.26 4.38 8.52
N ILE A 104 -7.31 3.89 7.86
CA ILE A 104 -8.43 3.16 8.44
C ILE A 104 -8.50 1.71 7.97
N LEU A 105 -7.37 1.11 7.65
CA LEU A 105 -7.23 -0.29 7.25
C LEU A 105 -8.05 -0.66 6.01
N TYR A 106 -8.15 0.26 5.04
CA TYR A 106 -8.92 0.10 3.81
C TYR A 106 -10.42 -0.18 4.06
N SER A 107 -10.95 0.24 5.21
CA SER A 107 -12.33 -0.01 5.60
C SER A 107 -13.31 0.63 4.64
N ASN A 108 -14.27 -0.16 4.17
CA ASN A 108 -15.33 0.28 3.27
C ASN A 108 -16.49 0.93 4.06
N ILE A 109 -16.25 2.11 4.62
CA ILE A 109 -17.24 2.80 5.46
C ILE A 109 -18.08 3.86 4.71
N ALA A 110 -17.63 4.27 3.53
CA ALA A 110 -18.24 5.36 2.78
C ALA A 110 -19.16 4.87 1.64
N TYR A 111 -18.89 3.69 1.10
CA TYR A 111 -19.66 3.14 -0.01
C TYR A 111 -20.89 2.38 0.48
N GLN A 112 -22.04 2.67 -0.14
CA GLN A 112 -23.29 1.93 0.05
C GLN A 112 -23.78 1.44 -1.31
N PRO A 113 -24.02 0.13 -1.49
CA PRO A 113 -24.61 -0.41 -2.71
C PRO A 113 -26.00 0.19 -2.97
N VAL A 114 -26.26 0.54 -4.24
CA VAL A 114 -27.58 1.03 -4.66
C VAL A 114 -28.59 -0.10 -4.77
N ASN A 115 -28.11 -1.27 -5.23
CA ASN A 115 -28.93 -2.44 -5.41
C ASN A 115 -28.84 -3.36 -4.19
N GLU A 116 -29.98 -3.89 -3.76
CA GLU A 116 -30.05 -4.99 -2.80
C GLU A 116 -29.33 -6.24 -3.36
N PRO A 117 -28.72 -7.07 -2.52
CA PRO A 117 -28.03 -8.27 -2.97
C PRO A 117 -28.95 -9.22 -3.76
N LEU A 118 -28.43 -9.74 -4.87
CA LEU A 118 -29.10 -10.80 -5.63
C LEU A 118 -29.09 -12.10 -4.82
N GLN A 119 -30.26 -12.70 -4.68
CA GLN A 119 -30.46 -14.00 -4.04
C GLN A 119 -30.61 -15.07 -5.14
N PRO A 120 -29.60 -15.92 -5.37
CA PRO A 120 -29.63 -16.88 -6.49
C PRO A 120 -30.78 -17.90 -6.42
N GLU A 121 -31.31 -18.16 -5.23
CA GLU A 121 -32.43 -19.07 -5.03
C GLU A 121 -33.76 -18.49 -5.53
N LEU A 122 -33.86 -17.18 -5.70
CA LEU A 122 -35.07 -16.53 -6.19
C LEU A 122 -35.07 -16.43 -7.72
N SER A 123 -36.22 -16.66 -8.31
CA SER A 123 -36.38 -16.50 -9.75
C SER A 123 -36.31 -15.02 -10.17
N GLY A 124 -35.55 -14.72 -11.20
CA GLY A 124 -35.35 -13.36 -11.70
C GLY A 124 -34.39 -12.54 -10.87
N ASN A 125 -34.54 -11.22 -10.91
CA ASN A 125 -33.76 -10.28 -10.08
C ASN A 125 -34.68 -9.20 -9.51
N PRO A 126 -35.50 -9.54 -8.49
CA PRO A 126 -36.54 -8.66 -7.98
C PRO A 126 -35.99 -7.44 -7.23
N ASN A 127 -34.73 -7.47 -6.84
CA ASN A 127 -34.13 -6.47 -5.95
C ASN A 127 -33.21 -5.46 -6.69
N ILE A 128 -33.24 -5.44 -8.02
CA ILE A 128 -32.46 -4.49 -8.78
C ILE A 128 -33.17 -3.14 -8.86
N SER A 129 -32.54 -2.09 -8.36
CA SER A 129 -33.02 -0.71 -8.40
C SER A 129 -32.43 0.07 -9.59
N ASP A 130 -31.17 -0.19 -9.92
CA ASP A 130 -30.46 0.43 -11.05
C ASP A 130 -29.58 -0.59 -11.76
N MET A 131 -29.94 -0.93 -13.01
CA MET A 131 -29.20 -1.89 -13.83
C MET A 131 -27.80 -1.45 -14.21
N ASN A 132 -27.47 -0.16 -14.10
CA ASN A 132 -26.14 0.36 -14.40
C ASN A 132 -25.21 0.39 -13.17
N ARG A 133 -25.72 -0.05 -12.02
CA ARG A 133 -24.94 -0.07 -10.78
C ARG A 133 -24.67 -1.50 -10.35
N TRP A 134 -23.53 -1.66 -9.67
CA TRP A 134 -23.13 -2.94 -9.12
C TRP A 134 -24.18 -3.54 -8.18
N GLN A 135 -24.34 -4.86 -8.25
CA GLN A 135 -25.17 -5.64 -7.36
C GLN A 135 -24.37 -6.83 -6.83
N SER A 136 -24.32 -6.98 -5.52
CA SER A 136 -23.65 -8.11 -4.89
C SER A 136 -24.46 -9.41 -5.01
N LEU A 137 -23.77 -10.53 -4.81
CA LEU A 137 -24.39 -11.85 -4.62
C LEU A 137 -24.50 -12.15 -3.12
N ASN A 138 -25.68 -12.58 -2.69
CA ASN A 138 -25.84 -13.18 -1.38
C ASN A 138 -25.76 -14.72 -1.55
N LEU A 139 -24.61 -15.27 -1.17
CA LEU A 139 -24.33 -16.71 -1.26
C LEU A 139 -24.65 -17.45 0.04
N GLY A 140 -25.25 -16.76 1.03
CA GLY A 140 -25.43 -17.28 2.37
C GLY A 140 -24.10 -17.22 3.15
N THR A 141 -23.14 -18.05 2.76
CA THR A 141 -21.79 -18.09 3.34
C THR A 141 -20.77 -18.13 2.22
N TYR A 142 -19.64 -17.45 2.37
CA TYR A 142 -18.51 -17.50 1.43
C TYR A 142 -17.17 -17.44 2.19
N ILE A 143 -16.10 -17.80 1.50
CA ILE A 143 -14.73 -17.66 2.03
C ILE A 143 -14.12 -16.38 1.47
N ASP A 144 -13.65 -15.51 2.35
CA ASP A 144 -12.97 -14.28 1.99
C ASP A 144 -11.54 -14.54 1.48
N GLN A 145 -10.84 -13.47 1.04
CA GLN A 145 -9.47 -13.59 0.52
C GLN A 145 -8.44 -13.96 1.60
N SER A 146 -8.79 -13.84 2.87
CA SER A 146 -7.97 -14.23 4.01
C SER A 146 -8.26 -15.66 4.49
N GLY A 147 -9.17 -16.38 3.83
CA GLY A 147 -9.57 -17.74 4.18
C GLY A 147 -10.61 -17.84 5.29
N ASN A 148 -11.21 -16.72 5.71
CA ASN A 148 -12.26 -16.73 6.72
C ASN A 148 -13.62 -17.02 6.12
N GLU A 149 -14.45 -17.75 6.86
CA GLU A 149 -15.86 -17.94 6.54
C GLU A 149 -16.64 -16.68 6.95
N VAL A 150 -17.37 -16.08 6.00
CA VAL A 150 -18.15 -14.85 6.16
C VAL A 150 -19.57 -15.10 5.72
N ASP A 151 -20.54 -14.69 6.55
CA ASP A 151 -21.96 -14.79 6.25
C ASP A 151 -22.45 -13.57 5.47
N GLY A 152 -23.38 -13.81 4.53
CA GLY A 152 -24.12 -12.75 3.86
C GLY A 152 -23.69 -12.47 2.42
N ALA A 153 -23.80 -11.20 2.04
CA ALA A 153 -23.49 -10.74 0.70
C ALA A 153 -22.02 -10.34 0.57
N ILE A 154 -21.46 -10.63 -0.60
CA ILE A 154 -20.09 -10.21 -0.94
C ILE A 154 -20.02 -8.67 -0.99
N GLU A 155 -19.08 -8.09 -0.28
CA GLU A 155 -18.86 -6.64 -0.31
C GLU A 155 -18.23 -6.18 -1.62
N PHE A 156 -18.48 -4.91 -2.00
CA PHE A 156 -17.82 -4.29 -3.15
C PHE A 156 -16.34 -4.09 -2.85
N LEU A 157 -15.50 -4.72 -3.63
CA LEU A 157 -14.05 -4.69 -3.42
C LEU A 157 -13.46 -3.35 -3.90
N GLY A 158 -12.80 -2.64 -2.99
CA GLY A 158 -12.05 -1.42 -3.28
C GLY A 158 -12.89 -0.27 -3.85
N PRO A 159 -14.02 0.11 -3.24
CA PRO A 159 -14.90 1.16 -3.78
C PRO A 159 -14.22 2.53 -3.85
N GLU A 160 -13.19 2.75 -3.03
CA GLU A 160 -12.43 4.00 -2.98
C GLU A 160 -11.31 4.09 -4.03
N TRP A 161 -11.03 3.00 -4.74
CA TRP A 161 -9.88 2.94 -5.65
C TRP A 161 -9.93 3.94 -6.79
N GLY A 162 -11.12 4.38 -7.21
CA GLY A 162 -11.27 5.47 -8.17
C GLY A 162 -10.82 6.84 -7.67
N GLN A 163 -10.56 6.98 -6.38
CA GLN A 163 -10.11 8.22 -5.73
C GLN A 163 -8.64 8.16 -5.30
N VAL A 164 -7.99 7.01 -5.47
CA VAL A 164 -6.57 6.86 -5.13
C VAL A 164 -5.72 7.68 -6.09
N ALA A 165 -4.82 8.49 -5.53
CA ALA A 165 -3.91 9.30 -6.32
C ALA A 165 -3.01 8.38 -7.17
N PRO A 166 -3.01 8.51 -8.50
CA PRO A 166 -2.19 7.68 -9.36
C PRO A 166 -0.71 7.95 -9.12
N PHE A 167 0.09 6.89 -9.11
CA PHE A 167 1.52 7.01 -8.83
C PHE A 167 2.29 7.74 -9.96
N SER A 168 1.87 7.56 -11.20
CA SER A 168 2.60 8.05 -12.39
C SER A 168 1.76 8.90 -13.35
N LEU A 169 0.50 9.15 -13.03
CA LEU A 169 -0.40 9.96 -13.85
C LEU A 169 -0.68 11.29 -13.16
N SER A 170 -0.82 12.35 -13.94
CA SER A 170 -1.31 13.64 -13.50
C SER A 170 -2.84 13.73 -13.63
N GLU A 171 -3.47 14.75 -13.06
CA GLU A 171 -4.91 15.00 -13.25
C GLU A 171 -5.27 15.18 -14.73
N ASP A 172 -4.39 15.76 -15.54
CA ASP A 172 -4.62 15.95 -16.97
C ASP A 172 -4.67 14.63 -17.73
N ASP A 173 -3.91 13.62 -17.29
CA ASP A 173 -3.90 12.28 -17.90
C ASP A 173 -5.18 11.49 -17.59
N LEU A 174 -5.94 11.89 -16.58
CA LEU A 174 -7.20 11.25 -16.18
C LEU A 174 -8.42 11.81 -16.92
N THR A 175 -8.22 12.85 -17.73
CA THR A 175 -9.32 13.46 -18.50
C THR A 175 -9.70 12.56 -19.68
N ILE A 176 -10.94 12.08 -19.69
CA ILE A 176 -11.50 11.32 -20.83
C ILE A 176 -11.82 12.31 -21.96
N HIS A 177 -11.20 12.12 -23.12
CA HIS A 177 -11.41 12.92 -24.33
C HIS A 177 -12.47 12.28 -25.24
#